data_b62d7326b1a31a5d0b8b91318f1ad1f4
#
_entry.id   b62d7326b1a31a5d0b8b91318f1ad1f4
#
_cell.length_a   1.000
_cell.length_b   1.000
_cell.length_c   1.000
_cell.angle_alpha   90.00
_cell.angle_beta   90.00
_cell.angle_gamma   90.00
#
_symmetry.space_group_name_H-M   'P 1'
#
loop_
_entity.id
_entity.type
_entity.pdbx_description
1 polymer ?
#
loop_
_entity_poly.entity_id
_entity_poly.type
_entity_poly.pdbx_seq_one_letter_code
_entity_poly.pdbx_strand_id
1 'polypeptide(L)'
;MPLTEIVAPSTPASVLLVDDHPLLRTGVANIINQEADLHVVAEAGNGVEALEAWDKFRPDVTLLDLRMPVMEGVEVVRRLRERDPRARVIVLTTYDTDEEISRALKAGAKAYVLKDISADDLVTCIRDVLAGKTYLAPAAAAKLAEEVTRVQLTPRELATLRLMADGKSNKEIANELGISDRTVKTHLGHLFEKLGVTSRTEAVKIATRRGLVRLE
;
A
#
# COMPACT_ATOMS: atom_id res chain seq x y z
N MET A 1 -4.93 -32.12 40.34
CA MET A 1 -4.70 -30.74 39.88
C MET A 1 -3.74 -30.81 38.72
N PRO A 2 -4.13 -30.41 37.50
CA PRO A 2 -3.18 -30.34 36.39
C PRO A 2 -2.20 -29.18 36.66
N LEU A 3 -0.91 -29.47 36.52
CA LEU A 3 0.17 -28.50 36.58
C LEU A 3 -0.04 -27.52 35.39
N THR A 4 -0.27 -26.25 35.69
CA THR A 4 -0.24 -25.18 34.69
C THR A 4 1.20 -25.13 34.17
N GLU A 5 1.42 -25.55 32.95
CA GLU A 5 2.66 -25.31 32.22
C GLU A 5 2.92 -23.81 32.25
N ILE A 6 3.92 -23.39 32.97
CA ILE A 6 4.48 -22.04 32.87
C ILE A 6 5.20 -22.02 31.52
N VAL A 7 4.51 -21.56 30.50
CA VAL A 7 5.13 -21.25 29.21
C VAL A 7 6.19 -20.19 29.48
N ALA A 8 7.45 -20.55 29.27
CA ALA A 8 8.56 -19.61 29.37
C ALA A 8 8.25 -18.37 28.53
N PRO A 9 8.55 -17.14 28.97
CA PRO A 9 8.29 -15.96 28.18
C PRO A 9 9.03 -16.09 26.84
N SER A 10 8.27 -16.21 25.77
CA SER A 10 8.83 -16.12 24.42
C SER A 10 9.53 -14.77 24.28
N THR A 11 10.73 -14.77 23.71
CA THR A 11 11.43 -13.51 23.41
C THR A 11 10.46 -12.57 22.69
N PRO A 12 10.32 -11.30 23.15
CA PRO A 12 9.42 -10.35 22.49
C PRO A 12 9.70 -10.26 20.99
N ALA A 13 8.65 -10.23 20.18
CA ALA A 13 8.79 -10.13 18.73
C ALA A 13 9.35 -8.75 18.34
N SER A 14 10.32 -8.75 17.45
CA SER A 14 11.03 -7.57 17.01
C SER A 14 10.30 -6.85 15.87
N VAL A 15 10.10 -5.53 16.03
CA VAL A 15 9.40 -4.66 15.10
C VAL A 15 10.37 -3.64 14.52
N LEU A 16 10.44 -3.53 13.20
CA LEU A 16 11.05 -2.40 12.51
C LEU A 16 9.94 -1.40 12.17
N LEU A 17 10.10 -0.15 12.60
CA LEU A 17 9.14 0.92 12.33
C LEU A 17 9.71 1.92 11.32
N VAL A 18 9.00 2.10 10.21
CA VAL A 18 9.44 2.92 9.08
C VAL A 18 8.38 3.96 8.73
N ASP A 19 8.70 5.24 8.99
CA ASP A 19 7.81 6.38 8.75
C ASP A 19 8.63 7.66 8.67
N ASP A 20 8.36 8.55 7.74
CA ASP A 20 9.09 9.82 7.61
C ASP A 20 8.58 10.92 8.57
N HIS A 21 7.49 10.66 9.32
CA HIS A 21 6.93 11.56 10.33
C HIS A 21 7.45 11.25 11.74
N PRO A 22 8.42 12.01 12.30
CA PRO A 22 9.07 11.65 13.56
C PRO A 22 8.11 11.52 14.75
N LEU A 23 7.13 12.44 14.86
CA LEU A 23 6.16 12.40 15.97
C LEU A 23 5.27 11.16 15.93
N LEU A 24 4.80 10.78 14.75
CA LEU A 24 4.00 9.57 14.58
C LEU A 24 4.84 8.33 14.91
N ARG A 25 6.05 8.27 14.39
CA ARG A 25 6.99 7.17 14.64
C ARG A 25 7.24 6.99 16.14
N THR A 26 7.54 8.08 16.87
CA THR A 26 7.67 8.03 18.33
C THR A 26 6.38 7.55 19.01
N GLY A 27 5.22 8.03 18.58
CA GLY A 27 3.94 7.61 19.14
C GLY A 27 3.67 6.11 18.96
N VAL A 28 3.86 5.61 17.75
CA VAL A 28 3.67 4.18 17.43
C VAL A 28 4.71 3.31 18.15
N ALA A 29 5.97 3.75 18.22
CA ALA A 29 7.00 3.04 18.98
C ALA A 29 6.65 2.90 20.47
N ASN A 30 6.09 3.95 21.07
CA ASN A 30 5.64 3.92 22.47
C ASN A 30 4.49 2.92 22.66
N ILE A 31 3.50 2.90 21.75
CA ILE A 31 2.39 1.94 21.80
C ILE A 31 2.93 0.50 21.76
N ILE A 32 3.81 0.20 20.81
CA ILE A 32 4.39 -1.15 20.66
C ILE A 32 5.22 -1.55 21.87
N ASN A 33 6.06 -0.66 22.39
CA ASN A 33 6.95 -0.95 23.50
C ASN A 33 6.23 -1.05 24.86
N GLN A 34 4.94 -0.69 24.96
CA GLN A 34 4.11 -0.95 26.14
C GLN A 34 3.65 -2.42 26.21
N GLU A 35 3.71 -3.15 25.11
CA GLU A 35 3.33 -4.55 25.05
C GLU A 35 4.48 -5.46 25.48
N ALA A 36 4.21 -6.41 26.38
CA ALA A 36 5.25 -7.30 26.92
C ALA A 36 5.83 -8.29 25.89
N ASP A 37 5.09 -8.56 24.82
CA ASP A 37 5.41 -9.52 23.75
C ASP A 37 5.95 -8.87 22.48
N LEU A 38 6.08 -7.54 22.44
CA LEU A 38 6.57 -6.79 21.27
C LEU A 38 7.67 -5.80 21.69
N HIS A 39 8.61 -5.49 20.77
CA HIS A 39 9.55 -4.39 20.96
C HIS A 39 10.01 -3.80 19.63
N VAL A 40 10.19 -2.50 19.57
CA VAL A 40 10.77 -1.81 18.41
C VAL A 40 12.29 -1.97 18.45
N VAL A 41 12.83 -2.74 17.49
CA VAL A 41 14.27 -3.04 17.40
C VAL A 41 15.03 -1.96 16.61
N ALA A 42 14.35 -1.27 15.71
CA ALA A 42 14.90 -0.16 14.93
C ALA A 42 13.80 0.74 14.38
N GLU A 43 14.18 2.00 14.11
CA GLU A 43 13.37 2.99 13.43
C GLU A 43 14.10 3.48 12.17
N ALA A 44 13.34 3.84 11.12
CA ALA A 44 13.85 4.39 9.88
C ALA A 44 12.94 5.51 9.36
N GLY A 45 13.52 6.55 8.76
CA GLY A 45 12.80 7.69 8.22
C GLY A 45 12.57 7.64 6.71
N ASN A 46 13.11 6.65 6.02
CA ASN A 46 12.97 6.45 4.57
C ASN A 46 13.24 5.00 4.18
N GLY A 47 12.96 4.67 2.91
CA GLY A 47 13.08 3.30 2.43
C GLY A 47 14.52 2.76 2.35
N VAL A 48 15.53 3.60 2.21
CA VAL A 48 16.94 3.16 2.20
C VAL A 48 17.36 2.74 3.58
N GLU A 49 17.13 3.59 4.59
CA GLU A 49 17.36 3.27 6.00
C GLU A 49 16.59 2.02 6.43
N ALA A 50 15.34 1.86 5.95
CA ALA A 50 14.54 0.69 6.24
C ALA A 50 15.20 -0.61 5.77
N LEU A 51 15.77 -0.63 4.56
CA LEU A 51 16.45 -1.80 4.01
C LEU A 51 17.75 -2.11 4.78
N GLU A 52 18.51 -1.10 5.17
CA GLU A 52 19.73 -1.25 5.98
C GLU A 52 19.41 -1.77 7.38
N ALA A 53 18.39 -1.19 8.03
CA ALA A 53 17.92 -1.64 9.34
C ALA A 53 17.40 -3.08 9.29
N TRP A 54 16.65 -3.43 8.24
CA TRP A 54 16.13 -4.78 8.06
C TRP A 54 17.26 -5.82 7.88
N ASP A 55 18.28 -5.49 7.08
CA ASP A 55 19.44 -6.38 6.89
C ASP A 55 20.21 -6.59 8.19
N LYS A 56 20.31 -5.56 9.03
CA LYS A 56 21.05 -5.60 10.30
C LYS A 56 20.30 -6.34 11.39
N PHE A 57 19.01 -6.08 11.55
CA PHE A 57 18.23 -6.53 12.70
C PHE A 57 17.33 -7.74 12.42
N ARG A 58 17.03 -8.03 11.14
CA ARG A 58 16.15 -9.13 10.72
C ARG A 58 14.85 -9.18 11.54
N PRO A 59 14.03 -8.11 11.53
CA PRO A 59 12.85 -8.02 12.37
C PRO A 59 11.81 -9.07 12.03
N ASP A 60 11.03 -9.48 13.05
CA ASP A 60 9.91 -10.41 12.85
C ASP A 60 8.77 -9.82 12.03
N VAL A 61 8.58 -8.49 12.13
CA VAL A 61 7.59 -7.72 11.37
C VAL A 61 8.11 -6.30 11.10
N THR A 62 7.74 -5.74 9.95
CA THR A 62 8.02 -4.35 9.57
C THR A 62 6.72 -3.59 9.43
N LEU A 63 6.55 -2.50 10.20
CA LEU A 63 5.52 -1.47 9.96
C LEU A 63 6.09 -0.43 9.03
N LEU A 64 5.38 -0.13 7.93
CA LEU A 64 5.92 0.64 6.83
C LEU A 64 4.91 1.66 6.29
N ASP A 65 5.28 2.93 6.30
CA ASP A 65 4.55 3.92 5.50
C ASP A 65 4.85 3.75 4.00
N LEU A 66 3.85 4.03 3.17
CA LEU A 66 4.02 3.98 1.71
C LEU A 66 4.65 5.25 1.15
N ARG A 67 4.33 6.41 1.71
CA ARG A 67 4.77 7.70 1.18
C ARG A 67 5.92 8.25 2.00
N MET A 68 7.10 7.99 1.52
CA MET A 68 8.34 8.48 2.11
C MET A 68 9.25 9.08 1.04
N PRO A 69 10.14 10.02 1.41
CA PRO A 69 11.15 10.53 0.51
C PRO A 69 12.15 9.44 0.12
N VAL A 70 12.88 9.67 -0.96
CA VAL A 70 13.99 8.83 -1.46
C VAL A 70 13.52 7.51 -2.09
N MET A 71 12.68 6.73 -1.40
CA MET A 71 12.18 5.44 -1.89
C MET A 71 10.75 5.19 -1.40
N GLU A 72 9.83 4.94 -2.32
CA GLU A 72 8.43 4.61 -2.01
C GLU A 72 8.33 3.29 -1.23
N GLY A 73 7.38 3.21 -0.29
CA GLY A 73 7.20 2.03 0.55
C GLY A 73 6.85 0.76 -0.25
N VAL A 74 6.11 0.86 -1.36
CA VAL A 74 5.84 -0.31 -2.23
C VAL A 74 7.13 -0.94 -2.76
N GLU A 75 8.12 -0.11 -3.12
CA GLU A 75 9.45 -0.60 -3.54
C GLU A 75 10.19 -1.27 -2.38
N VAL A 76 10.06 -0.74 -1.16
CA VAL A 76 10.61 -1.38 0.05
C VAL A 76 9.98 -2.76 0.24
N VAL A 77 8.64 -2.89 0.18
CA VAL A 77 7.95 -4.19 0.27
C VAL A 77 8.52 -5.18 -0.73
N ARG A 78 8.63 -4.78 -2.00
CA ARG A 78 9.15 -5.62 -3.07
C ARG A 78 10.57 -6.12 -2.75
N ARG A 79 11.48 -5.21 -2.38
CA ARG A 79 12.87 -5.55 -2.05
C ARG A 79 13.01 -6.43 -0.82
N LEU A 80 12.20 -6.21 0.20
CA LEU A 80 12.16 -7.08 1.38
C LEU A 80 11.72 -8.49 1.02
N ARG A 81 10.68 -8.61 0.18
CA ARG A 81 10.16 -9.91 -0.29
C ARG A 81 11.14 -10.65 -1.23
N GLU A 82 11.95 -9.93 -2.00
CA GLU A 82 13.04 -10.51 -2.79
C GLU A 82 14.16 -11.05 -1.91
N ARG A 83 14.48 -10.36 -0.80
CA ARG A 83 15.51 -10.79 0.17
C ARG A 83 15.06 -11.97 1.04
N ASP A 84 13.81 -11.93 1.50
CA ASP A 84 13.16 -13.02 2.24
C ASP A 84 11.69 -13.15 1.83
N PRO A 85 11.32 -14.21 1.12
CA PRO A 85 9.93 -14.50 0.81
C PRO A 85 9.00 -14.65 2.03
N ARG A 86 9.52 -14.76 3.24
CA ARG A 86 8.76 -14.83 4.49
C ARG A 86 8.67 -13.49 5.21
N ALA A 87 9.33 -12.43 4.71
CA ALA A 87 9.27 -11.10 5.33
C ALA A 87 7.81 -10.67 5.56
N ARG A 88 7.51 -10.26 6.78
CA ARG A 88 6.18 -9.78 7.17
C ARG A 88 6.18 -8.26 7.16
N VAL A 89 5.39 -7.69 6.26
CA VAL A 89 5.27 -6.24 6.15
C VAL A 89 3.81 -5.85 6.35
N ILE A 90 3.58 -4.94 7.29
CA ILE A 90 2.31 -4.26 7.56
C ILE A 90 2.45 -2.85 7.00
N VAL A 91 1.58 -2.48 6.09
CA VAL A 91 1.50 -1.10 5.59
C VAL A 91 0.65 -0.27 6.54
N LEU A 92 1.21 0.85 7.01
CA LEU A 92 0.54 1.82 7.86
C LEU A 92 0.59 3.19 7.20
N THR A 93 -0.51 3.68 6.63
CA THR A 93 -0.53 4.87 5.78
C THR A 93 -1.77 5.75 6.01
N THR A 94 -1.66 7.03 5.65
CA THR A 94 -2.82 7.95 5.66
C THR A 94 -3.69 7.82 4.41
N TYR A 95 -3.24 7.10 3.40
CA TYR A 95 -3.89 7.00 2.10
C TYR A 95 -4.63 5.69 1.94
N ASP A 96 -5.81 5.79 1.34
CA ASP A 96 -6.74 4.67 1.17
C ASP A 96 -7.18 4.51 -0.30
N THR A 97 -6.33 4.93 -1.26
CA THR A 97 -6.66 4.74 -2.67
C THR A 97 -6.60 3.26 -3.06
N ASP A 98 -7.56 2.83 -3.87
CA ASP A 98 -7.67 1.44 -4.33
C ASP A 98 -6.38 0.96 -5.00
N GLU A 99 -5.71 1.84 -5.75
CA GLU A 99 -4.46 1.56 -6.45
C GLU A 99 -3.30 1.30 -5.47
N GLU A 100 -3.17 2.09 -4.40
CA GLU A 100 -2.10 1.92 -3.41
C GLU A 100 -2.27 0.63 -2.61
N ILE A 101 -3.52 0.33 -2.20
CA ILE A 101 -3.86 -0.93 -1.52
C ILE A 101 -3.46 -2.12 -2.41
N SER A 102 -3.90 -2.13 -3.67
CA SER A 102 -3.61 -3.20 -4.62
C SER A 102 -2.11 -3.34 -4.88
N ARG A 103 -1.39 -2.24 -5.11
CA ARG A 103 0.05 -2.25 -5.34
C ARG A 103 0.82 -2.83 -4.15
N ALA A 104 0.47 -2.42 -2.92
CA ALA A 104 1.12 -2.92 -1.70
C ALA A 104 0.89 -4.43 -1.49
N LEU A 105 -0.35 -4.89 -1.67
CA LEU A 105 -0.69 -6.31 -1.53
C LEU A 105 -0.06 -7.18 -2.63
N LYS A 106 -0.05 -6.71 -3.89
CA LYS A 106 0.65 -7.39 -5.00
C LYS A 106 2.16 -7.45 -4.78
N ALA A 107 2.75 -6.42 -4.14
CA ALA A 107 4.16 -6.45 -3.74
C ALA A 107 4.44 -7.44 -2.61
N GLY A 108 3.42 -7.92 -1.90
CA GLY A 108 3.52 -8.96 -0.87
C GLY A 108 3.34 -8.50 0.57
N ALA A 109 2.77 -7.30 0.79
CA ALA A 109 2.36 -6.86 2.12
C ALA A 109 1.37 -7.86 2.74
N LYS A 110 1.48 -8.08 4.05
CA LYS A 110 0.63 -9.01 4.81
C LYS A 110 -0.55 -8.34 5.47
N ALA A 111 -0.46 -7.03 5.67
CA ALA A 111 -1.56 -6.22 6.17
C ALA A 111 -1.52 -4.81 5.57
N TYR A 112 -2.69 -4.18 5.54
CA TYR A 112 -2.87 -2.80 5.14
C TYR A 112 -3.83 -2.13 6.13
N VAL A 113 -3.33 -1.12 6.84
CA VAL A 113 -4.07 -0.37 7.85
C VAL A 113 -3.88 1.13 7.66
N LEU A 114 -4.87 1.91 8.06
CA LEU A 114 -4.79 3.36 8.04
C LEU A 114 -4.16 3.89 9.34
N LYS A 115 -3.51 5.05 9.26
CA LYS A 115 -2.84 5.69 10.42
C LYS A 115 -3.82 6.24 11.48
N ASP A 116 -5.12 6.20 11.22
CA ASP A 116 -6.19 6.50 12.21
C ASP A 116 -6.67 5.27 12.97
N ILE A 117 -6.02 4.12 12.77
CA ILE A 117 -6.29 2.87 13.52
C ILE A 117 -6.11 3.10 15.03
N SER A 118 -6.93 2.46 15.85
CA SER A 118 -6.72 2.47 17.30
C SER A 118 -5.44 1.73 17.71
N ALA A 119 -4.87 2.08 18.88
CA ALA A 119 -3.68 1.39 19.40
C ALA A 119 -3.93 -0.11 19.58
N ASP A 120 -5.09 -0.49 20.13
CA ASP A 120 -5.45 -1.90 20.36
C ASP A 120 -5.59 -2.70 19.07
N ASP A 121 -6.20 -2.09 18.03
CA ASP A 121 -6.35 -2.73 16.73
C ASP A 121 -5.00 -2.87 16.00
N LEU A 122 -4.09 -1.88 16.15
CA LEU A 122 -2.74 -1.96 15.59
C LEU A 122 -1.96 -3.11 16.22
N VAL A 123 -1.97 -3.22 17.54
CA VAL A 123 -1.32 -4.33 18.27
C VAL A 123 -1.92 -5.67 17.88
N THR A 124 -3.24 -5.77 17.76
CA THR A 124 -3.94 -6.95 17.27
C THR A 124 -3.52 -7.32 15.85
N CYS A 125 -3.44 -6.35 14.95
CA CYS A 125 -2.96 -6.55 13.58
C CYS A 125 -1.53 -7.11 13.55
N ILE A 126 -0.61 -6.56 14.37
CA ILE A 126 0.77 -7.04 14.47
C ILE A 126 0.78 -8.52 14.90
N ARG A 127 0.04 -8.88 15.97
CA ARG A 127 -0.06 -10.26 16.46
C ARG A 127 -0.63 -11.22 15.44
N ASP A 128 -1.66 -10.82 14.72
CA ASP A 128 -2.26 -11.63 13.64
C ASP A 128 -1.26 -11.88 12.50
N VAL A 129 -0.50 -10.89 12.09
CA VAL A 129 0.53 -11.04 11.05
C VAL A 129 1.69 -11.91 11.55
N LEU A 130 2.10 -11.79 12.81
CA LEU A 130 3.10 -12.66 13.42
C LEU A 130 2.62 -14.13 13.48
N ALA A 131 1.34 -14.34 13.73
CA ALA A 131 0.69 -15.67 13.67
C ALA A 131 0.49 -16.21 12.23
N GLY A 132 0.96 -15.48 11.21
CA GLY A 132 0.86 -15.89 9.81
C GLY A 132 -0.46 -15.58 9.12
N LYS A 133 -1.36 -14.84 9.77
CA LYS A 133 -2.60 -14.37 9.15
C LYS A 133 -2.34 -13.18 8.23
N THR A 134 -3.26 -12.94 7.30
CA THR A 134 -3.33 -11.69 6.54
C THR A 134 -4.40 -10.81 7.18
N TYR A 135 -4.08 -9.57 7.47
CA TYR A 135 -5.00 -8.61 8.04
C TYR A 135 -5.31 -7.50 7.04
N LEU A 136 -6.58 -7.31 6.76
CA LEU A 136 -7.07 -6.18 5.96
C LEU A 136 -8.13 -5.47 6.79
N ALA A 137 -7.92 -4.20 7.08
CA ALA A 137 -8.95 -3.38 7.68
C ALA A 137 -10.25 -3.49 6.83
N PRO A 138 -11.45 -3.51 7.44
CA PRO A 138 -12.70 -3.70 6.71
C PRO A 138 -12.86 -2.77 5.50
N ALA A 139 -12.45 -1.51 5.63
CA ALA A 139 -12.45 -0.55 4.53
C ALA A 139 -11.50 -0.96 3.38
N ALA A 140 -10.30 -1.44 3.69
CA ALA A 140 -9.33 -1.92 2.70
C ALA A 140 -9.81 -3.22 2.04
N ALA A 141 -10.43 -4.11 2.80
CA ALA A 141 -11.01 -5.36 2.29
C ALA A 141 -12.18 -5.09 1.31
N ALA A 142 -13.06 -4.14 1.64
CA ALA A 142 -14.16 -3.73 0.77
C ALA A 142 -13.62 -3.14 -0.55
N LYS A 143 -12.62 -2.27 -0.50
CA LYS A 143 -11.97 -1.68 -1.68
C LYS A 143 -11.27 -2.73 -2.55
N LEU A 144 -10.57 -3.68 -1.93
CA LEU A 144 -9.93 -4.77 -2.66
C LEU A 144 -10.98 -5.67 -3.36
N ALA A 145 -12.10 -5.99 -2.71
CA ALA A 145 -13.19 -6.74 -3.31
C ALA A 145 -13.80 -6.01 -4.51
N GLU A 146 -13.96 -4.69 -4.40
CA GLU A 146 -14.39 -3.85 -5.53
C GLU A 146 -13.35 -3.87 -6.67
N GLU A 147 -12.06 -3.83 -6.37
CA GLU A 147 -11.00 -3.85 -7.40
C GLU A 147 -10.94 -5.19 -8.13
N VAL A 148 -11.08 -6.31 -7.44
CA VAL A 148 -11.11 -7.66 -8.05
C VAL A 148 -12.28 -7.79 -9.04
N THR A 149 -13.40 -7.12 -8.79
CA THR A 149 -14.57 -7.10 -9.69
C THR A 149 -14.47 -6.05 -10.81
N ARG A 150 -13.50 -5.13 -10.75
CA ARG A 150 -13.32 -4.07 -11.75
C ARG A 150 -12.68 -4.58 -13.04
N VAL A 151 -13.24 -4.20 -14.16
CA VAL A 151 -12.62 -4.42 -15.46
C VAL A 151 -11.35 -3.56 -15.57
N GLN A 152 -10.19 -4.22 -15.69
CA GLN A 152 -8.90 -3.53 -15.76
C GLN A 152 -8.75 -2.76 -17.08
N LEU A 153 -8.16 -1.55 -17.01
CA LEU A 153 -7.78 -0.81 -18.21
C LEU A 153 -6.58 -1.49 -18.88
N THR A 154 -6.64 -1.60 -20.20
CA THR A 154 -5.47 -2.02 -20.98
C THR A 154 -4.37 -0.96 -20.95
N PRO A 155 -3.10 -1.29 -21.26
CA PRO A 155 -2.02 -0.32 -21.32
C PRO A 155 -2.32 0.88 -22.24
N ARG A 156 -3.06 0.65 -23.35
CA ARG A 156 -3.47 1.71 -24.29
C ARG A 156 -4.56 2.62 -23.71
N GLU A 157 -5.54 2.05 -23.05
CA GLU A 157 -6.58 2.82 -22.34
C GLU A 157 -5.99 3.65 -21.20
N LEU A 158 -5.03 3.09 -20.44
CA LEU A 158 -4.34 3.81 -19.38
C LEU A 158 -3.48 4.97 -19.94
N ALA A 159 -2.75 4.75 -21.04
CA ALA A 159 -2.00 5.81 -21.72
C ALA A 159 -2.93 6.94 -22.21
N THR A 160 -4.06 6.56 -22.82
CA THR A 160 -5.09 7.52 -23.27
C THR A 160 -5.66 8.31 -22.08
N LEU A 161 -5.92 7.66 -20.96
CA LEU A 161 -6.43 8.29 -19.74
C LEU A 161 -5.44 9.30 -19.14
N ARG A 162 -4.14 8.99 -19.12
CA ARG A 162 -3.09 9.91 -18.64
C ARG A 162 -3.04 11.18 -19.48
N LEU A 163 -2.94 11.04 -20.79
CA LEU A 163 -2.93 12.20 -21.71
C LEU A 163 -4.24 13.01 -21.63
N MET A 164 -5.35 12.32 -21.39
CA MET A 164 -6.62 12.98 -21.14
C MET A 164 -6.60 13.79 -19.83
N ALA A 165 -6.00 13.28 -18.77
CA ALA A 165 -5.85 13.98 -17.48
C ALA A 165 -4.95 15.21 -17.60
N ASP A 166 -3.91 15.14 -18.47
CA ASP A 166 -3.03 16.27 -18.82
C ASP A 166 -3.72 17.32 -19.71
N GLY A 167 -5.02 17.22 -19.93
CA GLY A 167 -5.80 18.20 -20.69
C GLY A 167 -5.72 18.07 -22.23
N LYS A 168 -5.02 17.07 -22.77
CA LYS A 168 -4.81 16.89 -24.22
C LYS A 168 -6.12 16.61 -24.97
N SER A 169 -6.32 17.27 -26.09
CA SER A 169 -7.42 16.98 -27.03
C SER A 169 -7.23 15.61 -27.70
N ASN A 170 -8.29 15.06 -28.28
CA ASN A 170 -8.21 13.78 -28.99
C ASN A 170 -7.18 13.79 -30.13
N LYS A 171 -7.00 14.93 -30.82
CA LYS A 171 -5.98 15.07 -31.85
C LYS A 171 -4.56 15.01 -31.28
N GLU A 172 -4.30 15.67 -30.17
CA GLU A 172 -3.01 15.63 -29.49
C GLU A 172 -2.71 14.22 -28.96
N ILE A 173 -3.71 13.54 -28.36
CA ILE A 173 -3.60 12.15 -27.92
C ILE A 173 -3.28 11.23 -29.12
N ALA A 174 -3.97 11.42 -30.25
CA ALA A 174 -3.73 10.66 -31.47
C ALA A 174 -2.29 10.81 -31.95
N ASN A 175 -1.77 12.04 -31.98
CA ASN A 175 -0.40 12.34 -32.39
C ASN A 175 0.62 11.71 -31.43
N GLU A 176 0.43 11.85 -30.10
CA GLU A 176 1.37 11.30 -29.11
C GLU A 176 1.41 9.78 -29.09
N LEU A 177 0.27 9.13 -29.30
CA LEU A 177 0.17 7.67 -29.32
C LEU A 177 0.45 7.05 -30.71
N GLY A 178 0.61 7.86 -31.77
CA GLY A 178 0.85 7.39 -33.13
C GLY A 178 -0.36 6.64 -33.72
N ILE A 179 -1.59 7.07 -33.42
CA ILE A 179 -2.85 6.43 -33.86
C ILE A 179 -3.80 7.48 -34.48
N SER A 180 -4.90 7.04 -35.08
CA SER A 180 -5.90 7.93 -35.61
C SER A 180 -6.82 8.52 -34.53
N ASP A 181 -7.39 9.73 -34.76
CA ASP A 181 -8.42 10.33 -33.90
C ASP A 181 -9.63 9.39 -33.72
N ARG A 182 -9.99 8.63 -34.75
CA ARG A 182 -11.04 7.61 -34.68
C ARG A 182 -10.68 6.51 -33.67
N THR A 183 -9.42 6.07 -33.67
CA THR A 183 -8.93 5.03 -32.73
C THR A 183 -8.93 5.56 -31.28
N VAL A 184 -8.55 6.83 -31.07
CA VAL A 184 -8.65 7.49 -29.75
C VAL A 184 -10.09 7.48 -29.25
N LYS A 185 -11.06 7.86 -30.09
CA LYS A 185 -12.49 7.84 -29.74
C LYS A 185 -12.97 6.44 -29.35
N THR A 186 -12.49 5.40 -30.03
CA THR A 186 -12.79 4.00 -29.66
C THR A 186 -12.21 3.65 -28.28
N HIS A 187 -10.94 4.00 -28.03
CA HIS A 187 -10.33 3.79 -26.71
C HIS A 187 -11.04 4.55 -25.59
N LEU A 188 -11.46 5.80 -25.86
CA LEU A 188 -12.26 6.58 -24.91
C LEU A 188 -13.61 5.95 -24.63
N GLY A 189 -14.29 5.41 -25.64
CA GLY A 189 -15.56 4.69 -25.47
C GLY A 189 -15.42 3.50 -24.53
N HIS A 190 -14.47 2.61 -24.80
CA HIS A 190 -14.18 1.45 -23.94
C HIS A 190 -13.73 1.86 -22.53
N LEU A 191 -12.93 2.92 -22.44
CA LEU A 191 -12.46 3.46 -21.17
C LEU A 191 -13.63 3.99 -20.33
N PHE A 192 -14.56 4.75 -20.94
CA PHE A 192 -15.73 5.27 -20.24
C PHE A 192 -16.66 4.15 -19.78
N GLU A 193 -16.89 3.15 -20.62
CA GLU A 193 -17.64 1.94 -20.26
C GLU A 193 -17.00 1.22 -19.05
N LYS A 194 -15.70 0.98 -19.10
CA LYS A 194 -14.93 0.33 -18.02
C LYS A 194 -14.88 1.13 -16.72
N LEU A 195 -14.88 2.46 -16.79
CA LEU A 195 -14.91 3.31 -15.61
C LEU A 195 -16.34 3.53 -15.08
N GLY A 196 -17.36 3.17 -15.84
CA GLY A 196 -18.78 3.42 -15.53
C GLY A 196 -19.14 4.90 -15.57
N VAL A 197 -18.59 5.66 -16.53
CA VAL A 197 -18.77 7.12 -16.67
C VAL A 197 -19.26 7.49 -18.04
N THR A 198 -19.83 8.70 -18.16
CA THR A 198 -20.37 9.21 -19.44
C THR A 198 -19.63 10.44 -19.97
N SER A 199 -18.72 11.01 -19.17
CA SER A 199 -18.01 12.24 -19.53
C SER A 199 -16.51 12.18 -19.25
N ARG A 200 -15.75 12.99 -20.01
CA ARG A 200 -14.31 13.19 -19.82
C ARG A 200 -13.96 13.65 -18.41
N THR A 201 -14.67 14.66 -17.91
CA THR A 201 -14.43 15.23 -16.56
C THR A 201 -14.67 14.19 -15.47
N GLU A 202 -15.72 13.40 -15.62
CA GLU A 202 -16.05 12.34 -14.68
C GLU A 202 -14.99 11.21 -14.71
N ALA A 203 -14.52 10.85 -15.92
CA ALA A 203 -13.43 9.88 -16.08
C ALA A 203 -12.15 10.32 -15.38
N VAL A 204 -11.72 11.58 -15.54
CA VAL A 204 -10.55 12.12 -14.86
C VAL A 204 -10.75 12.13 -13.34
N LYS A 205 -11.91 12.59 -12.85
CA LYS A 205 -12.24 12.60 -11.41
C LYS A 205 -12.16 11.20 -10.79
N ILE A 206 -12.74 10.19 -11.46
CA ILE A 206 -12.69 8.80 -10.98
C ILE A 206 -11.26 8.26 -11.04
N ALA A 207 -10.53 8.55 -12.12
CA ALA A 207 -9.16 8.11 -12.30
C ALA A 207 -8.21 8.67 -11.22
N THR A 208 -8.36 9.96 -10.87
CA THR A 208 -7.61 10.60 -9.79
C THR A 208 -7.94 9.97 -8.44
N ARG A 209 -9.23 9.76 -8.13
CA ARG A 209 -9.66 9.10 -6.90
C ARG A 209 -9.15 7.66 -6.78
N ARG A 210 -9.01 6.96 -7.91
CA ARG A 210 -8.46 5.59 -7.97
C ARG A 210 -6.93 5.54 -8.02
N GLY A 211 -6.22 6.68 -8.06
CA GLY A 211 -4.78 6.74 -8.18
C GLY A 211 -4.21 6.36 -9.54
N LEU A 212 -5.06 6.22 -10.58
CA LEU A 212 -4.64 5.87 -11.94
C LEU A 212 -3.91 7.02 -12.65
N VAL A 213 -4.22 8.26 -12.26
CA VAL A 213 -3.60 9.50 -12.73
C VAL A 213 -3.38 10.45 -11.56
N ARG A 214 -2.35 11.31 -11.66
CA ARG A 214 -2.12 12.46 -10.76
C ARG A 214 -2.42 13.70 -11.59
N LEU A 215 -3.11 14.67 -11.01
CA LEU A 215 -3.22 16.01 -11.57
C LEU A 215 -2.04 16.82 -11.01
N GLU A 216 -1.19 17.34 -11.90
CA GLU A 216 -0.14 18.29 -11.53
C GLU A 216 -0.72 19.66 -11.22
#